data_9bcaf75c5f7ea3aed4d6727a1f88177f
#
_entry.id   9bcaf75c5f7ea3aed4d6727a1f88177f
#
_cell.length_a   1.000
_cell.length_b   1.000
_cell.length_c   1.000
_cell.angle_alpha   90.00
_cell.angle_beta   90.00
_cell.angle_gamma   90.00
#
_symmetry.space_group_name_H-M   'P 1'
#
loop_
_entity.id
_entity.type
_entity.pdbx_description
1 polymer ?
#
loop_
_entity_poly.entity_id
_entity_poly.type
_entity_poly.pdbx_seq_one_letter_code
_entity_poly.pdbx_strand_id
1 'polypeptide(L)'
;MNIRSLLLGSTAALIAVSDARAVTAVAEPDPTEYVKVCDVYGSGYVYISGTETCVRIGGYVRYDVGLGHVGLVDHARTSDKGTGEHQGTWQNNTRFTLKTWTGQETELGTLKTYTETRMNFGNRHTSVSDSSRSYAFNGDSTLTFAWIQLGGLRVGKDWSAFDMFIGGAGDVLNQTPVPYGAFDTNVVQYYFDAGNGFSAVVSLEEGSGVVGTIDSYAPHVVGGLKYTHGWGAITGVAAYHSNYESVAAKVRVDINVTNELLLFGMLGYGSNGKLNDDSTNAIDAHGRGFYKSWGGNWAFWAGATYKLNETTSFNLQLSGDQLKNHGVAANVAYAFLPDFTVTAELDYGRYGNFAVGKVDASNVNWTNANKKSSVGGILRFERSF
;
A
#
# COMPACT_ATOMS: atom_id res chain seq x y z
N MET A 1 37.85 8.91 12.19
CA MET A 1 37.72 7.44 12.16
C MET A 1 37.35 7.04 10.74
N ASN A 2 38.21 6.25 10.07
CA ASN A 2 38.08 6.02 8.62
C ASN A 2 36.97 5.01 8.32
N ILE A 3 36.00 5.41 7.47
CA ILE A 3 34.85 4.62 7.00
C ILE A 3 35.25 3.25 6.38
N ARG A 4 36.50 3.10 5.93
CA ARG A 4 37.02 1.84 5.37
C ARG A 4 37.23 0.73 6.39
N SER A 5 37.32 1.05 7.68
CA SER A 5 37.48 0.04 8.76
C SER A 5 36.14 -0.52 9.26
N LEU A 6 35.03 0.15 8.99
CA LEU A 6 33.70 -0.30 9.43
C LEU A 6 33.07 -1.34 8.47
N LEU A 7 33.47 -1.31 7.19
CA LEU A 7 32.95 -2.24 6.17
C LEU A 7 33.64 -3.62 6.18
N LEU A 8 34.81 -3.74 6.80
CA LEU A 8 35.55 -5.00 6.88
C LEU A 8 35.24 -5.82 8.15
N GLY A 9 34.56 -5.22 9.12
CA GLY A 9 34.16 -5.90 10.36
C GLY A 9 32.83 -6.66 10.28
N SER A 10 31.99 -6.35 9.32
CA SER A 10 30.64 -6.94 9.20
C SER A 10 30.57 -8.18 8.30
N THR A 11 31.61 -8.46 7.52
CA THR A 11 31.67 -9.65 6.64
C THR A 11 32.28 -10.89 7.29
N ALA A 12 32.92 -10.78 8.47
CA ALA A 12 33.55 -11.91 9.16
C ALA A 12 32.61 -12.66 10.12
N ALA A 13 31.41 -12.15 10.39
CA ALA A 13 30.45 -12.77 11.33
C ALA A 13 29.46 -13.74 10.69
N LEU A 14 29.49 -13.92 9.35
CA LEU A 14 28.56 -14.78 8.62
C LEU A 14 29.12 -16.14 8.20
N ILE A 15 30.34 -16.51 8.58
CA ILE A 15 31.00 -17.77 8.12
C ILE A 15 31.18 -18.81 9.21
N ALA A 16 30.68 -18.62 10.42
CA ALA A 16 30.85 -19.57 11.52
C ALA A 16 29.52 -20.18 11.99
N VAL A 17 28.74 -20.79 11.07
CA VAL A 17 27.71 -21.77 11.44
C VAL A 17 27.75 -22.92 10.43
N SER A 18 28.74 -23.78 10.55
CA SER A 18 28.71 -25.12 9.97
C SER A 18 29.02 -26.14 11.05
N ASP A 19 28.18 -27.17 11.08
CA ASP A 19 28.27 -28.39 11.87
C ASP A 19 27.69 -28.36 13.30
N ALA A 20 26.36 -28.28 13.38
CA ALA A 20 25.64 -28.97 14.44
C ALA A 20 25.00 -30.24 13.85
N ARG A 21 25.64 -31.39 14.04
CA ARG A 21 25.04 -32.68 13.74
C ARG A 21 23.89 -32.92 14.70
N ALA A 22 22.67 -32.93 14.16
CA ALA A 22 21.50 -33.35 14.90
C ALA A 22 21.58 -34.86 15.21
N VAL A 23 21.51 -35.16 16.50
CA VAL A 23 21.30 -36.54 16.96
C VAL A 23 19.88 -36.95 16.59
N THR A 24 19.76 -37.91 15.70
CA THR A 24 18.52 -38.57 15.34
C THR A 24 18.05 -39.49 16.44
N ALA A 25 16.96 -39.09 17.09
CA ALA A 25 16.00 -40.00 17.66
C ALA A 25 14.63 -39.38 17.50
N VAL A 26 14.11 -39.46 16.29
CA VAL A 26 12.70 -39.21 16.05
C VAL A 26 12.02 -40.55 16.02
N ALA A 27 11.24 -40.86 17.03
CA ALA A 27 10.15 -41.82 16.92
C ALA A 27 9.29 -41.36 15.75
N GLU A 28 9.12 -42.22 14.74
CA GLU A 28 8.20 -41.98 13.64
C GLU A 28 6.81 -41.71 14.25
N PRO A 29 6.23 -40.52 14.10
CA PRO A 29 4.87 -40.29 14.56
C PRO A 29 3.98 -41.19 13.69
N ASP A 30 3.01 -41.86 14.28
CA ASP A 30 1.90 -42.49 13.58
C ASP A 30 1.43 -41.55 12.47
N PRO A 31 1.08 -42.06 11.26
CA PRO A 31 0.61 -41.22 10.18
C PRO A 31 -0.65 -40.49 10.64
N THR A 32 -0.43 -39.29 11.15
CA THR A 32 -1.51 -38.35 11.47
C THR A 32 -2.33 -38.17 10.21
N GLU A 33 -3.64 -38.22 10.36
CA GLU A 33 -4.64 -37.98 9.30
C GLU A 33 -4.12 -36.91 8.35
N TYR A 34 -3.93 -37.29 7.09
CA TYR A 34 -3.50 -36.38 6.03
C TYR A 34 -4.39 -35.15 6.05
N VAL A 35 -3.81 -33.98 6.21
CA VAL A 35 -4.52 -32.71 6.07
C VAL A 35 -5.15 -32.72 4.70
N LYS A 36 -6.47 -32.78 4.62
CA LYS A 36 -7.20 -32.87 3.37
C LYS A 36 -7.02 -31.56 2.61
N VAL A 37 -6.44 -31.60 1.42
CA VAL A 37 -6.14 -30.44 0.58
C VAL A 37 -7.43 -29.92 -0.08
N CYS A 38 -7.54 -28.61 -0.18
CA CYS A 38 -8.70 -27.91 -0.80
C CYS A 38 -8.27 -27.21 -2.10
N ASP A 39 -7.95 -27.92 -3.14
CA ASP A 39 -7.42 -27.36 -4.38
C ASP A 39 -8.39 -26.44 -5.14
N VAL A 40 -9.69 -26.51 -4.83
CA VAL A 40 -10.73 -25.71 -5.48
C VAL A 40 -10.52 -24.20 -5.31
N TYR A 41 -9.88 -23.77 -4.20
CA TYR A 41 -9.62 -22.36 -3.89
C TYR A 41 -8.19 -21.92 -4.23
N GLY A 42 -7.37 -22.83 -4.77
CA GLY A 42 -5.97 -22.60 -5.09
C GLY A 42 -5.01 -23.30 -4.12
N SER A 43 -3.71 -23.14 -4.34
CA SER A 43 -2.67 -23.78 -3.54
C SER A 43 -2.65 -23.26 -2.10
N GLY A 44 -2.32 -24.17 -1.16
CA GLY A 44 -2.13 -23.85 0.25
C GLY A 44 -3.39 -23.81 1.10
N TYR A 45 -4.56 -24.14 0.54
CA TYR A 45 -5.79 -24.32 1.32
C TYR A 45 -5.88 -25.74 1.89
N VAL A 46 -6.32 -25.80 3.15
CA VAL A 46 -6.56 -27.05 3.87
C VAL A 46 -7.93 -27.03 4.53
N TYR A 47 -8.57 -28.19 4.70
CA TYR A 47 -9.84 -28.28 5.40
C TYR A 47 -9.69 -28.03 6.90
N ILE A 48 -10.61 -27.27 7.47
CA ILE A 48 -10.78 -27.20 8.93
C ILE A 48 -11.52 -28.46 9.36
N SER A 49 -10.89 -29.28 10.21
CA SER A 49 -11.47 -30.56 10.68
C SER A 49 -12.87 -30.38 11.23
N GLY A 50 -13.80 -31.24 10.79
CA GLY A 50 -15.21 -31.23 11.21
C GLY A 50 -16.05 -30.13 10.54
N THR A 51 -15.53 -29.43 9.51
CA THR A 51 -16.27 -28.43 8.75
C THR A 51 -16.12 -28.69 7.24
N GLU A 52 -16.93 -27.99 6.44
CA GLU A 52 -16.77 -27.92 4.98
C GLU A 52 -15.92 -26.72 4.54
N THR A 53 -15.33 -26.00 5.50
CA THR A 53 -14.57 -24.78 5.25
C THR A 53 -13.10 -25.08 4.99
N CYS A 54 -12.58 -24.52 3.93
CA CYS A 54 -11.18 -24.51 3.62
C CYS A 54 -10.53 -23.22 4.15
N VAL A 55 -9.34 -23.32 4.72
CA VAL A 55 -8.57 -22.18 5.22
C VAL A 55 -7.17 -22.17 4.63
N ARG A 56 -6.68 -20.99 4.31
CA ARG A 56 -5.27 -20.71 4.02
C ARG A 56 -4.77 -19.64 4.97
N ILE A 57 -3.59 -19.87 5.53
CA ILE A 57 -2.87 -18.90 6.36
C ILE A 57 -1.61 -18.52 5.59
N GLY A 58 -1.27 -17.25 5.61
CA GLY A 58 -0.07 -16.72 4.99
C GLY A 58 0.25 -15.33 5.53
N GLY A 59 1.20 -14.68 4.92
CA GLY A 59 1.60 -13.35 5.34
C GLY A 59 3.00 -12.99 4.90
N TYR A 60 3.60 -12.05 5.61
CA TYR A 60 5.01 -11.70 5.40
C TYR A 60 5.64 -11.07 6.64
N VAL A 61 6.95 -11.21 6.73
CA VAL A 61 7.80 -10.39 7.60
C VAL A 61 8.58 -9.45 6.71
N ARG A 62 8.59 -8.15 7.08
CA ARG A 62 9.24 -7.11 6.32
C ARG A 62 10.06 -6.21 7.23
N TYR A 63 11.24 -5.83 6.74
CA TYR A 63 12.07 -4.80 7.35
C TYR A 63 12.37 -3.71 6.33
N ASP A 64 12.00 -2.48 6.66
CA ASP A 64 12.29 -1.29 5.89
C ASP A 64 13.32 -0.44 6.63
N VAL A 65 14.34 0.02 5.91
CA VAL A 65 15.26 1.05 6.37
C VAL A 65 15.37 2.13 5.30
N GLY A 66 15.26 3.37 5.71
CA GLY A 66 15.30 4.48 4.76
C GLY A 66 15.91 5.73 5.34
N LEU A 67 16.18 6.67 4.46
CA LEU A 67 16.74 7.98 4.77
C LEU A 67 16.14 9.04 3.83
N GLY A 68 16.18 10.28 4.28
CA GLY A 68 15.67 11.40 3.48
C GLY A 68 14.33 11.92 3.99
N HIS A 69 13.60 12.60 3.11
CA HIS A 69 12.40 13.35 3.46
C HIS A 69 11.31 13.22 2.39
N VAL A 70 11.04 12.01 1.90
CA VAL A 70 10.00 11.76 0.91
C VAL A 70 9.17 10.55 1.31
N GLY A 71 7.85 10.73 1.40
CA GLY A 71 6.88 9.66 1.57
C GLY A 71 7.15 8.74 2.76
N LEU A 72 7.44 7.48 2.49
CA LEU A 72 7.59 6.45 3.53
C LEU A 72 8.79 6.65 4.45
N VAL A 73 9.77 7.46 4.07
CA VAL A 73 11.01 7.71 4.83
C VAL A 73 11.10 9.11 5.39
N ASP A 74 9.97 9.82 5.41
CA ASP A 74 9.94 11.17 5.87
C ASP A 74 10.07 11.25 7.41
N HIS A 75 10.93 12.17 7.86
CA HIS A 75 11.02 12.62 9.26
C HIS A 75 11.47 11.64 10.34
N ALA A 76 12.43 10.76 10.09
CA ALA A 76 13.12 10.15 11.23
C ALA A 76 14.14 11.14 11.83
N ARG A 77 13.84 11.68 13.01
CA ARG A 77 14.68 12.63 13.74
C ARG A 77 14.97 12.15 15.14
N THR A 78 16.14 12.49 15.64
CA THR A 78 16.54 12.20 17.03
C THR A 78 17.21 13.41 17.62
N SER A 79 17.46 13.38 18.91
CA SER A 79 18.36 14.33 19.57
C SER A 79 19.67 13.64 19.85
N ASP A 80 20.77 14.33 19.56
CA ASP A 80 22.08 13.95 20.05
C ASP A 80 22.04 13.89 21.58
N LYS A 81 22.43 12.77 22.15
CA LYS A 81 22.33 12.56 23.61
C LYS A 81 23.39 13.32 24.42
N GLY A 82 24.45 13.75 23.75
CA GLY A 82 25.51 14.54 24.37
C GLY A 82 25.22 16.04 24.32
N THR A 83 24.76 16.56 23.19
CA THR A 83 24.55 18.00 22.98
C THR A 83 23.12 18.44 23.13
N GLY A 84 22.16 17.52 22.98
CA GLY A 84 20.72 17.83 22.93
C GLY A 84 20.25 18.36 21.58
N GLU A 85 21.11 18.53 20.59
CA GLU A 85 20.77 19.06 19.28
C GLU A 85 19.93 18.07 18.46
N HIS A 86 19.00 18.60 17.68
CA HIS A 86 18.19 17.78 16.78
C HIS A 86 18.96 17.41 15.52
N GLN A 87 18.92 16.13 15.17
CA GLN A 87 19.58 15.60 13.97
C GLN A 87 18.70 14.58 13.23
N GLY A 88 18.95 14.41 11.94
CA GLY A 88 18.33 13.35 11.14
C GLY A 88 18.88 11.98 11.51
N THR A 89 18.02 10.97 11.38
CA THR A 89 18.41 9.57 11.58
C THR A 89 17.73 8.67 10.56
N TRP A 90 18.13 7.41 10.53
CA TRP A 90 17.46 6.39 9.75
C TRP A 90 16.02 6.21 10.22
N GLN A 91 15.10 6.12 9.28
CA GLN A 91 13.80 5.52 9.55
C GLN A 91 13.93 4.01 9.40
N ASN A 92 13.38 3.27 10.36
CA ASN A 92 13.29 1.82 10.28
C ASN A 92 11.92 1.35 10.72
N ASN A 93 11.48 0.24 10.14
CA ASN A 93 10.22 -0.38 10.52
C ASN A 93 10.27 -1.88 10.23
N THR A 94 10.08 -2.68 11.26
CA THR A 94 9.79 -4.10 11.13
C THR A 94 8.28 -4.28 11.10
N ARG A 95 7.77 -5.04 10.14
CA ARG A 95 6.35 -5.37 10.04
C ARG A 95 6.15 -6.87 9.96
N PHE A 96 5.21 -7.36 10.77
CA PHE A 96 4.59 -8.66 10.61
C PHE A 96 3.17 -8.47 10.07
N THR A 97 2.83 -9.20 9.02
CA THR A 97 1.49 -9.22 8.46
C THR A 97 0.96 -10.64 8.45
N LEU A 98 -0.20 -10.84 9.06
CA LEU A 98 -0.92 -12.11 9.03
C LEU A 98 -2.12 -11.97 8.11
N LYS A 99 -2.28 -12.94 7.23
CA LYS A 99 -3.39 -13.05 6.27
C LYS A 99 -4.09 -14.39 6.45
N THR A 100 -5.41 -14.35 6.45
CA THR A 100 -6.21 -15.58 6.44
C THR A 100 -7.26 -15.51 5.33
N TRP A 101 -7.45 -16.61 4.66
CA TRP A 101 -8.49 -16.77 3.65
C TRP A 101 -9.32 -17.99 4.01
N THR A 102 -10.63 -17.90 3.86
CA THR A 102 -11.51 -19.08 3.91
C THR A 102 -12.30 -19.21 2.63
N GLY A 103 -12.70 -20.42 2.29
CA GLY A 103 -13.58 -20.72 1.18
C GLY A 103 -14.50 -21.89 1.51
N GLN A 104 -15.75 -21.77 1.10
CA GLN A 104 -16.76 -22.81 1.21
C GLN A 104 -17.74 -22.70 0.04
N GLU A 105 -18.04 -23.82 -0.60
CA GLU A 105 -19.12 -23.86 -1.60
C GLU A 105 -20.48 -23.92 -0.89
N THR A 106 -21.43 -23.14 -1.41
CA THR A 106 -22.81 -23.12 -0.93
C THR A 106 -23.78 -23.17 -2.10
N GLU A 107 -25.05 -23.44 -1.84
CA GLU A 107 -26.11 -23.41 -2.87
C GLU A 107 -26.25 -22.02 -3.53
N LEU A 108 -25.80 -20.96 -2.83
CA LEU A 108 -25.86 -19.58 -3.33
C LEU A 108 -24.54 -19.12 -3.99
N GLY A 109 -23.58 -20.01 -4.13
CA GLY A 109 -22.25 -19.74 -4.68
C GLY A 109 -21.15 -19.85 -3.64
N THR A 110 -19.93 -19.49 -4.02
CA THR A 110 -18.75 -19.57 -3.15
C THR A 110 -18.78 -18.50 -2.06
N LEU A 111 -18.83 -18.93 -0.80
CA LEU A 111 -18.66 -18.08 0.37
C LEU A 111 -17.17 -17.96 0.71
N LYS A 112 -16.64 -16.75 0.76
CA LYS A 112 -15.24 -16.45 1.07
C LYS A 112 -15.12 -15.43 2.20
N THR A 113 -14.08 -15.56 3.00
CA THR A 113 -13.63 -14.47 3.88
C THR A 113 -12.17 -14.17 3.65
N TYR A 114 -11.77 -12.96 3.94
CA TYR A 114 -10.36 -12.54 3.99
C TYR A 114 -10.14 -11.62 5.16
N THR A 115 -9.08 -11.86 5.91
CA THR A 115 -8.61 -10.93 6.94
C THR A 115 -7.12 -10.65 6.75
N GLU A 116 -6.71 -9.42 7.04
CA GLU A 116 -5.31 -9.02 7.10
C GLU A 116 -5.08 -8.09 8.28
N THR A 117 -4.15 -8.49 9.13
CA THR A 117 -3.70 -7.67 10.26
C THR A 117 -2.21 -7.36 10.15
N ARG A 118 -1.82 -6.16 10.58
CA ARG A 118 -0.44 -5.67 10.54
C ARG A 118 0.01 -5.23 11.92
N MET A 119 1.21 -5.63 12.30
CA MET A 119 1.90 -5.22 13.51
C MET A 119 3.23 -4.61 13.11
N ASN A 120 3.60 -3.48 13.72
CA ASN A 120 4.79 -2.73 13.35
C ASN A 120 5.65 -2.46 14.60
N PHE A 121 6.98 -2.49 14.42
CA PHE A 121 7.94 -1.98 15.37
C PHE A 121 8.96 -1.11 14.63
N GLY A 122 9.10 0.14 15.03
CA GLY A 122 10.02 1.05 14.36
C GLY A 122 9.97 2.46 14.92
N ASN A 123 10.80 3.33 14.38
CA ASN A 123 10.91 4.73 14.79
C ASN A 123 10.13 5.70 13.88
N ARG A 124 9.05 5.21 13.23
CA ARG A 124 8.19 6.04 12.40
C ARG A 124 7.39 7.01 13.28
N HIS A 125 7.25 8.25 12.84
CA HIS A 125 6.42 9.24 13.52
C HIS A 125 4.97 8.80 13.67
N THR A 126 4.40 9.07 14.84
CA THR A 126 3.00 8.80 15.15
C THR A 126 2.12 10.04 15.21
N SER A 127 2.70 11.23 15.28
CA SER A 127 1.91 12.47 15.28
C SER A 127 2.68 13.67 14.74
N VAL A 128 1.98 14.55 14.06
CA VAL A 128 2.46 15.83 13.55
C VAL A 128 2.80 16.82 14.69
N SER A 129 2.30 16.56 15.89
CA SER A 129 2.44 17.48 17.05
C SER A 129 3.76 17.33 17.81
N ASP A 130 4.45 16.18 17.72
CA ASP A 130 5.79 16.01 18.32
C ASP A 130 6.84 15.85 17.20
N SER A 131 7.10 16.95 16.52
CA SER A 131 8.06 17.01 15.41
C SER A 131 9.52 16.84 15.83
N SER A 132 9.81 16.70 17.12
CA SER A 132 11.18 16.81 17.61
C SER A 132 11.92 15.50 17.74
N ARG A 133 11.23 14.35 17.88
CA ARG A 133 11.91 13.07 18.16
C ARG A 133 11.15 11.87 17.64
N SER A 134 11.86 10.96 17.00
CA SER A 134 11.37 9.64 16.59
C SER A 134 11.95 8.58 17.52
N TYR A 135 11.09 7.75 18.10
CA TYR A 135 11.48 6.64 18.95
C TYR A 135 11.04 5.33 18.32
N ALA A 136 11.84 4.29 18.52
CA ALA A 136 11.40 2.94 18.17
C ALA A 136 10.40 2.42 19.22
N PHE A 137 9.24 2.00 18.80
CA PHE A 137 8.18 1.45 19.63
C PHE A 137 7.29 0.49 18.84
N ASN A 138 6.50 -0.31 19.56
CA ASN A 138 5.45 -1.08 18.93
C ASN A 138 4.32 -0.14 18.51
N GLY A 139 4.07 -0.09 17.20
CA GLY A 139 2.90 0.62 16.67
C GLY A 139 1.61 -0.15 16.96
N ASP A 140 0.49 0.52 16.80
CA ASP A 140 -0.83 -0.11 16.94
C ASP A 140 -1.02 -1.23 15.91
N SER A 141 -1.73 -2.27 16.32
CA SER A 141 -2.19 -3.29 15.40
C SER A 141 -3.25 -2.71 14.47
N THR A 142 -3.10 -2.93 13.18
CA THR A 142 -4.01 -2.42 12.16
C THR A 142 -4.80 -3.56 11.54
N LEU A 143 -6.12 -3.48 11.57
CA LEU A 143 -6.99 -4.31 10.75
C LEU A 143 -7.02 -3.70 9.35
N THR A 144 -6.30 -4.31 8.39
CA THR A 144 -6.21 -3.78 7.03
C THR A 144 -7.41 -4.22 6.20
N PHE A 145 -7.76 -5.50 6.27
CA PHE A 145 -8.90 -6.09 5.59
C PHE A 145 -9.67 -7.01 6.54
N ALA A 146 -10.99 -7.01 6.43
CA ALA A 146 -11.87 -7.97 7.09
C ALA A 146 -13.22 -7.98 6.35
N TRP A 147 -13.39 -8.88 5.37
CA TRP A 147 -14.61 -8.93 4.58
C TRP A 147 -15.12 -10.35 4.37
N ILE A 148 -16.41 -10.43 4.08
CA ILE A 148 -17.15 -11.62 3.67
C ILE A 148 -17.60 -11.40 2.24
N GLN A 149 -17.46 -12.40 1.40
CA GLN A 149 -17.92 -12.36 0.00
C GLN A 149 -18.74 -13.60 -0.34
N LEU A 150 -19.92 -13.41 -0.93
CA LEU A 150 -20.77 -14.46 -1.48
C LEU A 150 -21.02 -14.15 -2.97
N GLY A 151 -20.44 -14.97 -3.85
CA GLY A 151 -20.43 -14.67 -5.28
C GLY A 151 -19.83 -13.31 -5.58
N GLY A 152 -20.59 -12.41 -6.20
CA GLY A 152 -20.16 -11.02 -6.47
C GLY A 152 -20.34 -10.05 -5.32
N LEU A 153 -21.18 -10.37 -4.32
CA LEU A 153 -21.43 -9.48 -3.17
C LEU A 153 -20.32 -9.58 -2.14
N ARG A 154 -19.71 -8.45 -1.78
CA ARG A 154 -18.71 -8.33 -0.70
C ARG A 154 -19.13 -7.28 0.30
N VAL A 155 -19.00 -7.59 1.59
CA VAL A 155 -19.30 -6.69 2.71
C VAL A 155 -18.19 -6.72 3.74
N GLY A 156 -17.89 -5.59 4.35
CA GLY A 156 -16.92 -5.46 5.44
C GLY A 156 -15.86 -4.42 5.16
N LYS A 157 -14.71 -4.51 5.86
CA LYS A 157 -13.59 -3.59 5.68
C LYS A 157 -12.72 -4.02 4.51
N ASP A 158 -12.58 -3.12 3.54
CA ASP A 158 -11.73 -3.25 2.35
C ASP A 158 -11.07 -1.90 2.05
N TRP A 159 -10.25 -1.83 1.03
CA TRP A 159 -9.94 -0.57 0.40
C TRP A 159 -11.09 -0.16 -0.51
N SER A 160 -11.27 1.14 -0.67
CA SER A 160 -12.29 1.68 -1.57
C SER A 160 -12.20 1.05 -2.97
N ALA A 161 -13.35 0.74 -3.56
CA ALA A 161 -13.42 0.30 -4.96
C ALA A 161 -12.81 1.34 -5.93
N PHE A 162 -12.77 2.62 -5.53
CA PHE A 162 -12.13 3.70 -6.27
C PHE A 162 -10.61 3.47 -6.48
N ASP A 163 -9.97 2.69 -5.59
CA ASP A 163 -8.56 2.33 -5.69
C ASP A 163 -8.32 0.86 -6.02
N MET A 164 -9.07 -0.03 -5.36
CA MET A 164 -8.90 -1.47 -5.59
C MET A 164 -9.22 -1.89 -7.01
N PHE A 165 -10.28 -1.35 -7.60
CA PHE A 165 -10.73 -1.76 -8.91
C PHE A 165 -9.85 -1.22 -10.05
N ILE A 166 -9.28 -0.03 -9.88
CA ILE A 166 -8.38 0.58 -10.88
C ILE A 166 -6.93 0.16 -10.69
N GLY A 167 -6.54 -0.23 -9.48
CA GLY A 167 -5.18 -0.62 -9.12
C GLY A 167 -4.28 0.53 -8.73
N GLY A 168 -3.18 0.20 -8.05
CA GLY A 168 -2.18 1.15 -7.54
C GLY A 168 -1.36 1.83 -8.63
N ALA A 169 -0.64 2.87 -8.27
CA ALA A 169 0.16 3.66 -9.18
C ALA A 169 1.56 3.05 -9.43
N GLY A 170 1.60 1.79 -9.88
CA GLY A 170 2.83 1.07 -10.26
C GLY A 170 3.40 0.18 -9.14
N ASP A 171 4.53 -0.47 -9.43
CA ASP A 171 5.20 -1.44 -8.54
C ASP A 171 6.33 -0.80 -7.73
N VAL A 172 6.25 0.50 -7.44
CA VAL A 172 7.17 1.21 -6.56
C VAL A 172 6.72 1.09 -5.10
N LEU A 173 7.65 1.23 -4.15
CA LEU A 173 7.36 1.15 -2.71
C LEU A 173 6.56 2.38 -2.24
N ASN A 174 6.96 3.55 -2.72
CA ASN A 174 6.34 4.83 -2.40
C ASN A 174 5.44 5.29 -3.56
N GLN A 175 4.25 4.74 -3.65
CA GLN A 175 3.30 5.03 -4.72
C GLN A 175 2.60 6.39 -4.57
N THR A 176 2.72 7.04 -3.43
CA THR A 176 1.95 8.21 -3.04
C THR A 176 2.74 9.52 -2.84
N PRO A 177 3.83 9.80 -3.58
CA PRO A 177 4.38 11.16 -3.62
C PRO A 177 3.34 12.19 -4.07
N VAL A 178 2.45 11.79 -5.00
CA VAL A 178 1.16 12.42 -5.26
C VAL A 178 0.07 11.38 -4.95
N PRO A 179 -0.75 11.58 -3.93
CA PRO A 179 -1.79 10.62 -3.54
C PRO A 179 -2.82 10.41 -4.66
N TYR A 180 -3.37 9.21 -4.79
CA TYR A 180 -4.30 8.86 -5.87
C TYR A 180 -5.66 8.35 -5.38
N GLY A 181 -5.90 8.28 -4.08
CA GLY A 181 -7.18 7.92 -3.50
C GLY A 181 -7.10 7.54 -2.03
N ALA A 182 -8.20 7.00 -1.54
CA ALA A 182 -8.42 6.61 -0.16
C ALA A 182 -8.47 5.10 -0.02
N PHE A 183 -7.99 4.58 1.09
CA PHE A 183 -7.83 3.14 1.26
C PHE A 183 -8.88 2.56 2.23
N ASP A 184 -8.81 2.89 3.50
CA ASP A 184 -9.59 2.23 4.57
C ASP A 184 -11.07 2.58 4.50
N THR A 185 -11.94 1.59 4.24
CA THR A 185 -13.34 1.79 3.92
C THR A 185 -14.18 0.61 4.42
N ASN A 186 -15.36 0.87 4.97
CA ASN A 186 -16.42 -0.13 5.07
C ASN A 186 -17.19 -0.13 3.76
N VAL A 187 -17.40 -1.31 3.18
CA VAL A 187 -18.00 -1.46 1.86
C VAL A 187 -19.19 -2.43 1.88
N VAL A 188 -20.18 -2.11 1.06
CA VAL A 188 -21.16 -3.06 0.53
C VAL A 188 -21.05 -2.94 -0.97
N GLN A 189 -20.40 -3.91 -1.62
CA GLN A 189 -20.07 -3.83 -3.02
C GLN A 189 -20.41 -5.08 -3.80
N TYR A 190 -20.68 -4.91 -5.08
CA TYR A 190 -20.96 -6.01 -5.99
C TYR A 190 -20.02 -5.96 -7.19
N TYR A 191 -19.32 -7.07 -7.39
CA TYR A 191 -18.46 -7.29 -8.56
C TYR A 191 -19.21 -8.09 -9.62
N PHE A 192 -19.13 -7.65 -10.84
CA PHE A 192 -19.63 -8.33 -12.01
C PHE A 192 -18.49 -8.67 -12.95
N ASP A 193 -18.43 -9.91 -13.41
CA ASP A 193 -17.48 -10.37 -14.43
C ASP A 193 -18.29 -11.06 -15.53
N ALA A 194 -18.20 -10.55 -16.76
CA ALA A 194 -18.89 -11.09 -17.92
C ALA A 194 -18.14 -12.27 -18.57
N GLY A 195 -16.94 -12.61 -18.11
CA GLY A 195 -16.12 -13.71 -18.64
C GLY A 195 -15.47 -13.44 -20.02
N ASN A 196 -15.69 -12.27 -20.61
CA ASN A 196 -15.16 -11.86 -21.93
C ASN A 196 -14.15 -10.70 -21.83
N GLY A 197 -13.54 -10.53 -20.66
CA GLY A 197 -12.63 -9.42 -20.33
C GLY A 197 -13.33 -8.17 -19.81
N PHE A 198 -14.65 -8.11 -19.84
CA PHE A 198 -15.41 -7.01 -19.27
C PHE A 198 -15.78 -7.31 -17.80
N SER A 199 -15.48 -6.38 -16.91
CA SER A 199 -15.88 -6.42 -15.52
C SER A 199 -16.36 -5.06 -15.01
N ALA A 200 -17.17 -5.07 -13.96
CA ALA A 200 -17.74 -3.88 -13.34
C ALA A 200 -17.78 -4.01 -11.82
N VAL A 201 -17.85 -2.88 -11.14
CA VAL A 201 -18.08 -2.80 -9.70
C VAL A 201 -19.03 -1.67 -9.37
N VAL A 202 -19.90 -1.89 -8.40
CA VAL A 202 -20.66 -0.85 -7.70
C VAL A 202 -20.43 -1.04 -6.20
N SER A 203 -20.14 0.05 -5.49
CA SER A 203 -19.85 0.03 -4.06
C SER A 203 -20.57 1.16 -3.35
N LEU A 204 -21.16 0.84 -2.21
CA LEU A 204 -21.62 1.79 -1.20
C LEU A 204 -20.59 1.80 -0.10
N GLU A 205 -20.10 2.98 0.28
CA GLU A 205 -18.90 3.10 1.09
C GLU A 205 -19.07 4.08 2.25
N GLU A 206 -18.42 3.76 3.36
CA GLU A 206 -18.11 4.68 4.43
C GLU A 206 -16.60 4.65 4.65
N GLY A 207 -15.93 5.75 4.33
CA GLY A 207 -14.50 5.87 4.46
C GLY A 207 -14.01 6.13 5.89
N SER A 208 -12.72 6.07 6.08
CA SER A 208 -12.08 6.34 7.36
C SER A 208 -11.81 7.83 7.59
N GLY A 209 -11.64 8.19 8.86
CA GLY A 209 -11.30 9.56 9.30
C GLY A 209 -12.45 10.54 9.15
N VAL A 210 -12.21 11.80 9.56
CA VAL A 210 -13.24 12.85 9.56
C VAL A 210 -13.79 13.11 8.17
N VAL A 211 -12.95 13.08 7.14
CA VAL A 211 -13.34 13.36 5.75
C VAL A 211 -14.09 12.19 5.11
N GLY A 212 -13.72 10.95 5.44
CA GLY A 212 -14.29 9.76 4.81
C GLY A 212 -15.53 9.20 5.52
N THR A 213 -15.73 9.51 6.80
CA THR A 213 -16.91 9.07 7.53
C THR A 213 -18.15 9.83 7.03
N ILE A 214 -19.25 9.12 6.78
CA ILE A 214 -20.51 9.72 6.35
C ILE A 214 -21.10 10.58 7.49
N ASP A 215 -21.65 11.73 7.15
CA ASP A 215 -22.28 12.67 8.10
C ASP A 215 -23.80 12.52 8.17
N SER A 216 -24.36 11.61 7.39
CA SER A 216 -25.79 11.33 7.30
C SER A 216 -26.04 9.84 7.04
N TYR A 217 -27.25 9.46 6.65
CA TYR A 217 -27.57 8.08 6.23
C TYR A 217 -27.25 7.80 4.75
N ALA A 218 -26.72 8.78 4.02
CA ALA A 218 -26.36 8.62 2.61
C ALA A 218 -24.90 8.13 2.48
N PRO A 219 -24.66 6.90 2.03
CA PRO A 219 -23.30 6.43 1.80
C PRO A 219 -22.65 7.13 0.62
N HIS A 220 -21.34 7.11 0.56
CA HIS A 220 -20.61 7.41 -0.65
C HIS A 220 -20.86 6.31 -1.69
N VAL A 221 -20.80 6.66 -2.97
CA VAL A 221 -21.07 5.71 -4.06
C VAL A 221 -19.89 5.66 -5.00
N VAL A 222 -19.41 4.44 -5.31
CA VAL A 222 -18.35 4.21 -6.29
C VAL A 222 -18.86 3.28 -7.38
N GLY A 223 -18.53 3.60 -8.62
CA GLY A 223 -18.77 2.75 -9.78
C GLY A 223 -17.50 2.60 -10.61
N GLY A 224 -17.29 1.41 -11.19
CA GLY A 224 -16.15 1.14 -12.05
C GLY A 224 -16.46 0.19 -13.18
N LEU A 225 -15.77 0.39 -14.32
CA LEU A 225 -15.80 -0.47 -15.49
C LEU A 225 -14.35 -0.78 -15.91
N LYS A 226 -14.13 -2.03 -16.32
CA LYS A 226 -12.83 -2.51 -16.80
C LYS A 226 -13.00 -3.40 -18.00
N TYR A 227 -12.14 -3.20 -18.98
CA TYR A 227 -11.98 -4.09 -20.12
C TYR A 227 -10.54 -4.56 -20.19
N THR A 228 -10.35 -5.87 -20.15
CA THR A 228 -9.04 -6.53 -20.20
C THR A 228 -8.93 -7.33 -21.50
N HIS A 229 -7.82 -7.19 -22.20
CA HIS A 229 -7.51 -7.92 -23.43
C HIS A 229 -6.02 -8.28 -23.46
N GLY A 230 -5.57 -9.07 -24.44
CA GLY A 230 -4.18 -9.51 -24.54
C GLY A 230 -3.13 -8.39 -24.61
N TRP A 231 -3.49 -7.20 -25.11
CA TRP A 231 -2.60 -6.04 -25.14
C TRP A 231 -2.51 -5.29 -23.78
N GLY A 232 -3.44 -5.54 -22.86
CA GLY A 232 -3.51 -4.84 -21.57
C GLY A 232 -4.92 -4.61 -21.08
N ALA A 233 -5.18 -3.47 -20.44
CA ALA A 233 -6.49 -3.14 -19.90
C ALA A 233 -6.78 -1.63 -19.96
N ILE A 234 -8.09 -1.30 -20.03
CA ILE A 234 -8.60 0.04 -19.75
C ILE A 234 -9.55 -0.06 -18.56
N THR A 235 -9.35 0.79 -17.56
CA THR A 235 -10.18 0.82 -16.35
C THR A 235 -10.61 2.25 -16.08
N GLY A 236 -11.90 2.45 -15.81
CA GLY A 236 -12.47 3.71 -15.35
C GLY A 236 -13.18 3.53 -14.02
N VAL A 237 -13.01 4.47 -13.09
CA VAL A 237 -13.75 4.53 -11.83
C VAL A 237 -14.25 5.93 -11.56
N ALA A 238 -15.42 6.04 -10.94
CA ALA A 238 -15.97 7.31 -10.47
C ALA A 238 -16.54 7.13 -9.06
N ALA A 239 -16.36 8.15 -8.21
CA ALA A 239 -16.85 8.19 -6.86
C ALA A 239 -17.67 9.46 -6.63
N TYR A 240 -18.79 9.33 -5.93
CA TYR A 240 -19.56 10.43 -5.39
C TYR A 240 -19.41 10.50 -3.88
N HIS A 241 -18.91 11.62 -3.39
CA HIS A 241 -18.72 11.88 -1.97
C HIS A 241 -19.97 12.56 -1.42
N SER A 242 -20.77 11.84 -0.63
CA SER A 242 -22.09 12.34 -0.18
C SER A 242 -22.03 13.56 0.71
N ASN A 243 -21.05 13.65 1.64
CA ASN A 243 -20.93 14.79 2.57
C ASN A 243 -20.69 16.12 1.85
N TYR A 244 -19.94 16.11 0.75
CA TYR A 244 -19.51 17.33 0.04
C TYR A 244 -20.12 17.46 -1.35
N GLU A 245 -21.04 16.57 -1.73
CA GLU A 245 -21.70 16.54 -3.04
C GLU A 245 -20.69 16.65 -4.20
N SER A 246 -19.53 16.02 -4.04
CA SER A 246 -18.41 16.11 -4.97
C SER A 246 -18.15 14.81 -5.72
N VAL A 247 -17.62 14.91 -6.93
CA VAL A 247 -17.30 13.77 -7.79
C VAL A 247 -15.80 13.70 -8.01
N ALA A 248 -15.26 12.49 -7.93
CA ALA A 248 -13.91 12.17 -8.37
C ALA A 248 -13.96 11.02 -9.40
N ALA A 249 -13.10 11.06 -10.39
CA ALA A 249 -12.99 9.99 -11.38
C ALA A 249 -11.53 9.74 -11.75
N LYS A 250 -11.23 8.49 -12.10
CA LYS A 250 -9.92 8.08 -12.63
C LYS A 250 -10.12 7.20 -13.86
N VAL A 251 -9.21 7.34 -14.82
CA VAL A 251 -9.09 6.42 -15.96
C VAL A 251 -7.66 5.95 -16.03
N ARG A 252 -7.47 4.66 -16.21
CA ARG A 252 -6.17 4.00 -16.32
C ARG A 252 -6.10 3.15 -17.58
N VAL A 253 -4.96 3.18 -18.23
CA VAL A 253 -4.59 2.28 -19.31
C VAL A 253 -3.33 1.53 -18.90
N ASP A 254 -3.37 0.20 -18.99
CA ASP A 254 -2.23 -0.69 -18.82
C ASP A 254 -1.89 -1.30 -20.18
N ILE A 255 -0.62 -1.33 -20.56
CA ILE A 255 -0.15 -1.81 -21.86
C ILE A 255 0.95 -2.84 -21.66
N ASN A 256 0.73 -4.05 -22.12
CA ASN A 256 1.74 -5.10 -22.25
C ASN A 256 2.52 -4.87 -23.56
N VAL A 257 3.64 -4.10 -23.48
CA VAL A 257 4.45 -3.80 -24.70
C VAL A 257 5.17 -5.05 -25.15
N THR A 258 5.76 -5.77 -24.20
CA THR A 258 6.32 -7.12 -24.36
C THR A 258 5.97 -7.94 -23.13
N ASN A 259 6.41 -9.20 -23.06
CA ASN A 259 6.26 -10.04 -21.86
C ASN A 259 7.05 -9.47 -20.67
N GLU A 260 8.10 -8.69 -20.94
CA GLU A 260 9.00 -8.12 -19.94
C GLU A 260 8.64 -6.67 -19.60
N LEU A 261 8.04 -5.91 -20.53
CA LEU A 261 7.77 -4.48 -20.38
C LEU A 261 6.29 -4.18 -20.30
N LEU A 262 5.86 -3.74 -19.12
CA LEU A 262 4.53 -3.23 -18.85
C LEU A 262 4.60 -1.70 -18.65
N LEU A 263 3.68 -0.98 -19.25
CA LEU A 263 3.49 0.45 -19.06
C LEU A 263 2.11 0.71 -18.48
N PHE A 264 1.98 1.75 -17.67
CA PHE A 264 0.66 2.27 -17.29
C PHE A 264 0.62 3.79 -17.37
N GLY A 265 -0.57 4.30 -17.59
CA GLY A 265 -0.91 5.72 -17.45
C GLY A 265 -2.27 5.86 -16.78
N MET A 266 -2.37 6.73 -15.78
CA MET A 266 -3.61 7.02 -15.06
C MET A 266 -3.81 8.52 -14.96
N LEU A 267 -5.03 8.99 -15.22
CA LEU A 267 -5.46 10.36 -15.05
C LEU A 267 -6.59 10.42 -14.03
N GLY A 268 -6.53 11.39 -13.13
CA GLY A 268 -7.54 11.68 -12.14
C GLY A 268 -8.14 13.08 -12.36
N TYR A 269 -9.45 13.19 -12.15
CA TYR A 269 -10.18 14.44 -12.13
C TYR A 269 -11.15 14.45 -10.95
N GLY A 270 -11.29 15.59 -10.27
CA GLY A 270 -12.32 15.79 -9.27
C GLY A 270 -12.95 17.16 -9.39
N SER A 271 -14.26 17.22 -9.17
CA SER A 271 -14.97 18.48 -8.99
C SER A 271 -14.47 19.16 -7.71
N ASN A 272 -14.69 20.44 -7.55
CA ASN A 272 -14.34 21.18 -6.33
C ASN A 272 -12.86 21.16 -5.94
N GLY A 273 -11.97 21.55 -6.88
CA GLY A 273 -10.53 21.72 -6.57
C GLY A 273 -10.22 22.76 -5.49
N LYS A 274 -11.22 23.49 -4.99
CA LYS A 274 -11.16 24.47 -3.92
C LYS A 274 -12.11 24.13 -2.78
N LEU A 275 -12.54 22.89 -2.66
CA LEU A 275 -13.43 22.47 -1.58
C LEU A 275 -12.79 22.83 -0.25
N ASN A 276 -13.53 23.50 0.61
CA ASN A 276 -13.16 23.85 1.97
C ASN A 276 -14.30 23.45 2.90
N ASP A 277 -13.93 22.91 4.04
CA ASP A 277 -14.88 22.61 5.13
C ASP A 277 -14.67 23.60 6.26
N ASP A 278 -15.46 24.65 6.25
CA ASP A 278 -15.37 25.72 7.24
C ASP A 278 -15.84 25.28 8.64
N SER A 279 -16.60 24.19 8.74
CA SER A 279 -17.17 23.75 10.01
C SER A 279 -16.23 22.87 10.82
N THR A 280 -15.54 21.93 10.17
CA THR A 280 -14.64 20.98 10.84
C THR A 280 -13.18 21.19 10.51
N ASN A 281 -12.88 22.00 9.49
CA ASN A 281 -11.55 22.21 8.91
C ASN A 281 -10.85 20.89 8.55
N ALA A 282 -11.63 19.90 8.16
CA ALA A 282 -11.15 18.54 7.85
C ALA A 282 -10.56 18.42 6.46
N ILE A 283 -11.01 19.28 5.53
CA ILE A 283 -10.47 19.38 4.16
C ILE A 283 -9.49 20.54 4.11
N ASP A 284 -8.30 20.29 3.62
CA ASP A 284 -7.31 21.33 3.46
C ASP A 284 -7.66 22.32 2.33
N ALA A 285 -7.01 23.48 2.34
CA ALA A 285 -7.27 24.59 1.44
C ALA A 285 -7.07 24.28 -0.06
N HIS A 286 -6.64 23.07 -0.41
CA HIS A 286 -6.47 22.64 -1.80
C HIS A 286 -7.59 21.69 -2.26
N GLY A 287 -8.64 21.55 -1.47
CA GLY A 287 -9.81 20.76 -1.80
C GLY A 287 -9.55 19.28 -1.88
N ARG A 288 -8.56 18.77 -1.11
CA ARG A 288 -8.31 17.34 -1.02
C ARG A 288 -9.35 16.68 -0.14
N GLY A 289 -10.07 15.74 -0.70
CA GLY A 289 -11.07 14.97 0.00
C GLY A 289 -10.70 13.48 0.05
N PHE A 290 -11.62 12.65 0.53
CA PHE A 290 -11.41 11.22 0.68
C PHE A 290 -11.07 10.55 -0.66
N TYR A 291 -11.87 10.74 -1.71
CA TYR A 291 -11.61 10.15 -3.04
C TYR A 291 -10.63 10.97 -3.87
N LYS A 292 -10.73 12.28 -3.84
CA LYS A 292 -9.82 13.20 -4.51
C LYS A 292 -8.70 13.63 -3.56
N SER A 293 -7.69 12.80 -3.41
CA SER A 293 -6.58 13.02 -2.48
C SER A 293 -5.42 13.85 -3.06
N TRP A 294 -5.47 14.20 -4.34
CA TRP A 294 -4.50 15.08 -5.01
C TRP A 294 -4.89 16.55 -4.93
N GLY A 295 -3.95 17.45 -5.18
CA GLY A 295 -4.16 18.89 -5.16
C GLY A 295 -4.78 19.42 -6.46
N GLY A 296 -5.73 20.38 -6.33
CA GLY A 296 -6.47 20.93 -7.45
C GLY A 296 -7.50 19.98 -8.03
N ASN A 297 -7.85 20.13 -9.31
CA ASN A 297 -8.86 19.30 -9.96
C ASN A 297 -8.30 18.05 -10.62
N TRP A 298 -7.10 18.11 -11.22
CA TRP A 298 -6.55 17.00 -11.98
C TRP A 298 -5.18 16.56 -11.46
N ALA A 299 -4.89 15.27 -11.67
CA ALA A 299 -3.60 14.67 -11.42
C ALA A 299 -3.31 13.56 -12.45
N PHE A 300 -2.05 13.17 -12.56
CA PHE A 300 -1.62 12.06 -13.38
C PHE A 300 -0.59 11.18 -12.65
N TRP A 301 -0.59 9.92 -13.04
CA TRP A 301 0.41 8.92 -12.67
C TRP A 301 0.76 8.11 -13.89
N ALA A 302 2.03 7.86 -14.11
CA ALA A 302 2.49 7.03 -15.21
C ALA A 302 3.71 6.24 -14.76
N GLY A 303 3.93 5.09 -15.32
CA GLY A 303 5.10 4.31 -14.96
C GLY A 303 5.31 3.09 -15.84
N ALA A 304 6.35 2.36 -15.48
CA ALA A 304 6.80 1.16 -16.17
C ALA A 304 7.31 0.12 -15.18
N THR A 305 7.08 -1.15 -15.51
CA THR A 305 7.75 -2.30 -14.92
C THR A 305 8.50 -3.02 -16.02
N TYR A 306 9.81 -3.17 -15.86
CA TYR A 306 10.65 -3.95 -16.76
C TYR A 306 11.26 -5.15 -16.03
N LYS A 307 10.89 -6.34 -16.44
CA LYS A 307 11.42 -7.60 -15.93
C LYS A 307 12.71 -7.93 -16.67
N LEU A 308 13.87 -7.71 -16.04
CA LEU A 308 15.17 -8.05 -16.62
C LEU A 308 15.34 -9.54 -16.77
N ASN A 309 14.85 -10.30 -15.79
CA ASN A 309 14.80 -11.76 -15.76
C ASN A 309 13.75 -12.21 -14.73
N GLU A 310 13.67 -13.51 -14.44
CA GLU A 310 12.70 -14.09 -13.49
C GLU A 310 12.85 -13.59 -12.05
N THR A 311 14.03 -13.09 -11.68
CA THR A 311 14.33 -12.66 -10.31
C THR A 311 14.48 -11.14 -10.16
N THR A 312 14.63 -10.38 -11.25
CA THR A 312 14.96 -8.95 -11.19
C THR A 312 14.00 -8.12 -11.99
N SER A 313 13.42 -7.12 -11.38
CA SER A 313 12.60 -6.10 -12.04
C SER A 313 13.04 -4.68 -11.71
N PHE A 314 12.84 -3.76 -12.67
CA PHE A 314 12.98 -2.33 -12.52
C PHE A 314 11.62 -1.69 -12.60
N ASN A 315 11.31 -0.81 -11.66
CA ASN A 315 10.04 -0.12 -11.62
C ASN A 315 10.27 1.39 -11.56
N LEU A 316 9.44 2.13 -12.28
CA LEU A 316 9.46 3.59 -12.34
C LEU A 316 8.04 4.10 -12.20
N GLN A 317 7.84 5.14 -11.40
CA GLN A 317 6.63 5.92 -11.32
C GLN A 317 6.95 7.41 -11.43
N LEU A 318 6.14 8.10 -12.22
CA LEU A 318 6.06 9.55 -12.32
C LEU A 318 4.66 9.99 -11.92
N SER A 319 4.55 11.05 -11.15
CA SER A 319 3.24 11.58 -10.73
C SER A 319 3.26 13.11 -10.65
N GLY A 320 2.11 13.72 -10.82
CA GLY A 320 1.95 15.16 -10.68
C GLY A 320 0.49 15.57 -10.57
N ASP A 321 0.25 16.76 -10.01
CA ASP A 321 -1.08 17.36 -9.88
C ASP A 321 -1.11 18.83 -10.32
N GLN A 322 -2.31 19.39 -10.36
CA GLN A 322 -2.56 20.77 -10.78
C GLN A 322 -1.85 21.81 -9.92
N LEU A 323 -1.60 21.51 -8.64
CA LEU A 323 -0.90 22.39 -7.71
C LEU A 323 0.62 22.32 -7.83
N LYS A 324 1.12 21.67 -8.90
CA LYS A 324 2.55 21.52 -9.22
C LYS A 324 3.32 20.66 -8.20
N ASN A 325 2.61 19.76 -7.53
CA ASN A 325 3.25 18.69 -6.82
C ASN A 325 3.71 17.63 -7.82
N HIS A 326 4.92 17.14 -7.66
CA HIS A 326 5.52 16.13 -8.53
C HIS A 326 6.20 15.07 -7.69
N GLY A 327 6.10 13.84 -8.13
CA GLY A 327 6.77 12.71 -7.52
C GLY A 327 7.44 11.82 -8.56
N VAL A 328 8.59 11.30 -8.19
CA VAL A 328 9.30 10.26 -8.94
C VAL A 328 9.72 9.20 -7.93
N ALA A 329 9.40 7.95 -8.23
CA ALA A 329 9.90 6.80 -7.49
C ALA A 329 10.49 5.79 -8.48
N ALA A 330 11.66 5.25 -8.18
CA ALA A 330 12.32 4.26 -9.02
C ALA A 330 12.99 3.20 -8.16
N ASN A 331 12.74 1.92 -8.44
CA ASN A 331 13.34 0.84 -7.70
C ASN A 331 13.89 -0.30 -8.57
N VAL A 332 14.72 -1.09 -7.92
CA VAL A 332 15.10 -2.44 -8.36
C VAL A 332 14.59 -3.41 -7.30
N ALA A 333 13.78 -4.37 -7.71
CA ALA A 333 13.36 -5.48 -6.87
C ALA A 333 14.08 -6.75 -7.31
N TYR A 334 14.70 -7.44 -6.35
CA TYR A 334 15.47 -8.65 -6.56
C TYR A 334 14.95 -9.79 -5.67
N ALA A 335 14.39 -10.82 -6.28
CA ALA A 335 13.99 -12.05 -5.60
C ALA A 335 15.24 -12.88 -5.31
N PHE A 336 15.83 -12.67 -4.13
CA PHE A 336 17.06 -13.31 -3.69
C PHE A 336 16.90 -14.82 -3.51
N LEU A 337 15.75 -15.23 -3.00
CA LEU A 337 15.29 -16.62 -2.86
C LEU A 337 13.79 -16.67 -3.16
N PRO A 338 13.20 -17.86 -3.38
CA PRO A 338 11.75 -17.98 -3.42
C PRO A 338 11.12 -17.30 -2.20
N ASP A 339 10.12 -16.45 -2.46
CA ASP A 339 9.38 -15.63 -1.47
C ASP A 339 10.25 -14.68 -0.62
N PHE A 340 11.51 -14.45 -0.95
CA PHE A 340 12.36 -13.46 -0.30
C PHE A 340 12.87 -12.44 -1.31
N THR A 341 12.38 -11.20 -1.18
CA THR A 341 12.69 -10.08 -2.08
C THR A 341 13.43 -8.99 -1.34
N VAL A 342 14.45 -8.44 -1.98
CA VAL A 342 15.14 -7.20 -1.56
C VAL A 342 14.82 -6.13 -2.60
N THR A 343 14.33 -4.98 -2.15
CA THR A 343 14.00 -3.84 -3.01
C THR A 343 14.76 -2.61 -2.56
N ALA A 344 15.47 -1.98 -3.48
CA ALA A 344 16.12 -0.69 -3.28
C ALA A 344 15.40 0.38 -4.10
N GLU A 345 14.90 1.43 -3.47
CA GLU A 345 14.15 2.51 -4.09
C GLU A 345 14.76 3.87 -3.82
N LEU A 346 14.69 4.74 -4.81
CA LEU A 346 15.00 6.16 -4.72
C LEU A 346 13.74 6.96 -5.05
N ASP A 347 13.48 7.96 -4.22
CA ASP A 347 12.32 8.83 -4.31
C ASP A 347 12.72 10.28 -4.44
N TYR A 348 11.99 11.01 -5.25
CA TYR A 348 12.04 12.47 -5.34
C TYR A 348 10.64 13.06 -5.25
N GLY A 349 10.47 14.05 -4.40
CA GLY A 349 9.23 14.83 -4.27
C GLY A 349 9.50 16.32 -4.42
N ARG A 350 8.62 17.02 -5.12
CA ARG A 350 8.58 18.49 -5.21
C ARG A 350 7.17 18.98 -4.91
N TYR A 351 7.06 20.00 -4.07
CA TYR A 351 5.80 20.56 -3.60
C TYR A 351 5.61 21.97 -4.16
N GLY A 352 4.55 22.15 -4.96
CA GLY A 352 4.33 23.37 -5.74
C GLY A 352 4.02 24.59 -4.89
N ASN A 353 3.18 24.41 -3.86
CA ASN A 353 2.73 25.49 -2.98
C ASN A 353 3.43 25.49 -1.62
N PHE A 354 4.66 25.00 -1.58
CA PHE A 354 5.41 24.94 -0.34
C PHE A 354 5.94 26.34 0.04
N ALA A 355 5.62 26.82 1.25
CA ALA A 355 6.22 27.99 1.86
C ALA A 355 7.14 27.57 3.03
N VAL A 356 8.43 27.84 2.90
CA VAL A 356 9.43 27.50 3.92
C VAL A 356 9.04 28.17 5.25
N GLY A 357 8.96 27.38 6.32
CA GLY A 357 8.69 27.85 7.67
C GLY A 357 7.23 28.11 8.01
N LYS A 358 6.28 27.83 7.11
CA LYS A 358 4.85 27.86 7.38
C LYS A 358 4.26 26.47 7.16
N VAL A 359 4.06 25.75 8.23
CA VAL A 359 3.20 24.58 8.25
C VAL A 359 1.80 25.13 8.53
N ASP A 360 1.12 25.62 7.52
CA ASP A 360 -0.29 25.89 7.59
C ASP A 360 -1.05 24.86 6.74
N ALA A 361 -2.33 24.75 6.97
CA ALA A 361 -3.21 23.84 6.24
C ALA A 361 -3.24 24.12 4.71
N SER A 362 -2.73 25.27 4.28
CA SER A 362 -2.60 25.67 2.88
C SER A 362 -1.33 25.12 2.20
N ASN A 363 -0.38 24.67 2.98
CA ASN A 363 0.88 24.09 2.50
C ASN A 363 0.81 22.60 2.55
N VAL A 364 0.24 22.02 1.53
CA VAL A 364 0.09 20.59 1.44
C VAL A 364 1.41 19.95 1.09
N ASN A 365 2.05 19.49 2.11
CA ASN A 365 3.20 18.65 2.05
C ASN A 365 2.81 17.30 2.68
N TRP A 366 2.44 16.33 1.85
CA TRP A 366 2.03 15.00 2.32
C TRP A 366 3.09 14.26 3.12
N THR A 367 4.30 14.75 3.09
CA THR A 367 5.45 14.13 3.71
C THR A 367 5.88 14.83 4.98
N ASN A 368 5.21 15.91 5.38
CA ASN A 368 5.65 16.80 6.44
C ASN A 368 7.09 17.35 6.24
N ALA A 369 7.66 17.24 5.03
CA ALA A 369 8.98 17.75 4.73
C ALA A 369 9.00 19.28 4.87
N ASN A 370 10.01 19.81 5.47
CA ASN A 370 10.19 21.25 5.62
C ASN A 370 10.94 21.89 4.44
N LYS A 371 10.90 21.24 3.26
CA LYS A 371 11.62 21.65 2.03
C LYS A 371 10.70 21.59 0.84
N LYS A 372 10.92 22.49 -0.12
CA LYS A 372 10.18 22.53 -1.39
C LYS A 372 10.41 21.29 -2.25
N SER A 373 11.58 20.71 -2.16
CA SER A 373 11.91 19.44 -2.83
C SER A 373 12.75 18.57 -1.91
N SER A 374 12.57 17.29 -2.01
CA SER A 374 13.23 16.30 -1.14
C SER A 374 13.59 15.06 -1.92
N VAL A 375 14.61 14.39 -1.46
CA VAL A 375 15.05 13.07 -1.94
C VAL A 375 15.00 12.10 -0.77
N GLY A 376 14.60 10.88 -1.04
CA GLY A 376 14.61 9.77 -0.08
C GLY A 376 15.13 8.49 -0.73
N GLY A 377 15.49 7.53 0.08
CA GLY A 377 15.86 6.19 -0.35
C GLY A 377 15.41 5.16 0.66
N ILE A 378 14.93 4.03 0.16
CA ILE A 378 14.41 2.92 0.96
C ILE A 378 15.11 1.64 0.54
N LEU A 379 15.53 0.85 1.52
CA LEU A 379 15.92 -0.54 1.33
C LEU A 379 14.92 -1.42 2.10
N ARG A 380 14.24 -2.30 1.38
CA ARG A 380 13.25 -3.24 1.92
C ARG A 380 13.74 -4.67 1.82
N PHE A 381 13.55 -5.42 2.87
CA PHE A 381 13.68 -6.87 2.92
C PHE A 381 12.30 -7.45 3.25
N GLU A 382 11.80 -8.35 2.41
CA GLU A 382 10.49 -8.96 2.61
C GLU A 382 10.53 -10.46 2.36
N ARG A 383 10.05 -11.24 3.34
CA ARG A 383 9.86 -12.69 3.24
C ARG A 383 8.39 -13.02 3.40
N SER A 384 7.79 -13.55 2.34
CA SER A 384 6.41 -14.07 2.34
C SER A 384 6.36 -15.55 2.75
N PHE A 385 5.23 -16.00 3.24
CA PHE A 385 4.96 -17.40 3.62
C PHE A 385 3.49 -17.76 3.41
#